data_e076066b3b67bc31ac710d5425898905
#
_entry.id   e076066b3b67bc31ac710d5425898905
#
_cell.length_a   1.000
_cell.length_b   1.000
_cell.length_c   1.000
_cell.angle_alpha   90.00
_cell.angle_beta   90.00
_cell.angle_gamma   90.00
#
_symmetry.space_group_name_H-M   'P 1'
#
loop_
_entity.id
_entity.type
_entity.pdbx_description
1 polymer ?
#
loop_
_entity_poly.entity_id
_entity_poly.type
_entity_poly.pdbx_seq_one_letter_code
_entity_poly.pdbx_strand_id
1 'polypeptide(L)'
;MSKVRFTVNALAVSCLILFVTSLAQAQATRTWVSGVGDDANPCSRTAPCKTFAGAISKTADGGEIDALDSGGFGAVTITKGITLDGTGTIASILNAGTNGINANDVSAASGPGTKTMIFRNITIQGAGSGFIGINIPSAKAVIVEGVAISGQLSGSGRGISDTRTVTGGSLYVSNSDIRNNSGSGIVVIPASGSPILQATVNNTRLENNGTSIGTGFVIAGTNVKGTISHSVIAKSPSFGLQSDLNSKMNVDQCWIMYNAAGVDAAGGSEMRISNTVITFNTGANATGNVLSYGNNMLRSNGTDNVPTIQGQQ
;
A
#
# COMPACT_ATOMS: atom_id res chain seq x y z
N MET A 1 -66.71 -20.78 0.75
CA MET A 1 -65.45 -20.96 1.55
C MET A 1 -64.20 -21.02 0.69
N SER A 2 -64.22 -21.56 -0.52
CA SER A 2 -63.00 -21.67 -1.39
C SER A 2 -62.46 -20.34 -1.88
N LYS A 3 -63.34 -19.40 -2.31
CA LYS A 3 -62.93 -18.07 -2.84
C LYS A 3 -62.26 -17.18 -1.77
N VAL A 4 -62.72 -17.24 -0.50
CA VAL A 4 -62.15 -16.48 0.60
C VAL A 4 -60.73 -16.98 0.97
N ARG A 5 -60.52 -18.28 0.96
CA ARG A 5 -59.19 -18.90 1.20
C ARG A 5 -58.21 -18.52 0.07
N PHE A 6 -58.65 -18.49 -1.16
CA PHE A 6 -57.81 -18.09 -2.30
C PHE A 6 -57.38 -16.64 -2.23
N THR A 7 -58.30 -15.74 -1.87
CA THR A 7 -57.99 -14.30 -1.72
C THR A 7 -57.04 -14.05 -0.51
N VAL A 8 -57.24 -14.72 0.60
CA VAL A 8 -56.32 -14.61 1.78
C VAL A 8 -54.93 -15.12 1.45
N ASN A 9 -54.80 -16.26 0.78
CA ASN A 9 -53.52 -16.80 0.37
C ASN A 9 -52.80 -15.90 -0.66
N ALA A 10 -53.54 -15.33 -1.63
CA ALA A 10 -52.97 -14.39 -2.61
C ALA A 10 -52.48 -13.10 -1.94
N LEU A 11 -53.21 -12.60 -0.93
CA LEU A 11 -52.82 -11.42 -0.16
C LEU A 11 -51.55 -11.72 0.69
N ALA A 12 -51.51 -12.89 1.33
CA ALA A 12 -50.36 -13.29 2.11
C ALA A 12 -49.08 -13.48 1.27
N VAL A 13 -49.19 -14.04 0.07
CA VAL A 13 -48.07 -14.18 -0.87
C VAL A 13 -47.65 -12.81 -1.41
N SER A 14 -48.58 -11.91 -1.70
CA SER A 14 -48.29 -10.54 -2.15
C SER A 14 -47.54 -9.74 -1.04
N CYS A 15 -47.99 -9.83 0.22
CA CYS A 15 -47.30 -9.22 1.35
C CYS A 15 -45.89 -9.80 1.54
N LEU A 16 -45.73 -11.13 1.41
CA LEU A 16 -44.42 -11.77 1.56
C LEU A 16 -43.42 -11.31 0.48
N ILE A 17 -43.88 -11.16 -0.77
CA ILE A 17 -43.09 -10.64 -1.88
C ILE A 17 -42.67 -9.19 -1.61
N LEU A 18 -43.53 -8.34 -1.08
CA LEU A 18 -43.24 -6.96 -0.73
C LEU A 18 -42.19 -6.84 0.41
N PHE A 19 -42.20 -7.77 1.36
CA PHE A 19 -41.20 -7.82 2.44
C PHE A 19 -39.82 -8.25 1.95
N VAL A 20 -39.73 -9.11 0.94
CA VAL A 20 -38.43 -9.60 0.41
C VAL A 20 -37.77 -8.55 -0.48
N THR A 21 -38.50 -7.69 -1.16
CA THR A 21 -37.93 -6.64 -2.02
C THR A 21 -37.30 -5.48 -1.28
N SER A 22 -37.57 -5.32 0.02
CA SER A 22 -36.99 -4.23 0.84
C SER A 22 -35.56 -4.44 1.31
N LEU A 23 -34.94 -5.61 1.07
CA LEU A 23 -33.58 -5.91 1.51
C LEU A 23 -32.47 -5.72 0.46
N ALA A 24 -32.84 -5.44 -0.77
CA ALA A 24 -31.87 -5.14 -1.82
C ALA A 24 -31.46 -3.66 -1.78
N GLN A 25 -30.71 -3.26 -0.77
CA GLN A 25 -30.03 -1.95 -0.83
C GLN A 25 -28.97 -2.03 -1.93
N ALA A 26 -29.19 -1.35 -3.05
CA ALA A 26 -28.17 -1.16 -4.06
C ALA A 26 -26.99 -0.39 -3.41
N GLN A 27 -25.82 -0.98 -3.43
CA GLN A 27 -24.61 -0.30 -2.94
C GLN A 27 -24.36 0.95 -3.78
N ALA A 28 -24.04 2.06 -3.12
CA ALA A 28 -23.73 3.31 -3.79
C ALA A 28 -22.34 3.26 -4.45
N THR A 29 -22.20 3.83 -5.63
CA THR A 29 -20.89 3.95 -6.29
C THR A 29 -19.99 4.99 -5.61
N ARG A 30 -20.58 5.89 -4.81
CA ARG A 30 -19.86 6.89 -4.02
C ARG A 30 -20.51 7.03 -2.65
N THR A 31 -19.68 6.98 -1.61
CA THR A 31 -20.09 7.12 -0.21
C THR A 31 -19.16 8.10 0.51
N TRP A 32 -19.56 8.52 1.70
CA TRP A 32 -18.80 9.50 2.49
C TRP A 32 -18.62 9.06 3.92
N VAL A 33 -17.43 9.40 4.48
CA VAL A 33 -17.14 9.33 5.90
C VAL A 33 -16.95 10.72 6.46
N SER A 34 -17.30 10.92 7.75
CA SER A 34 -17.17 12.19 8.44
C SER A 34 -16.76 11.98 9.89
N GLY A 35 -15.97 12.92 10.45
CA GLY A 35 -15.60 12.93 11.85
C GLY A 35 -16.80 12.94 12.80
N VAL A 36 -17.95 13.45 12.37
CA VAL A 36 -19.23 13.45 13.09
C VAL A 36 -20.26 12.47 12.53
N GLY A 37 -19.86 11.58 11.62
CA GLY A 37 -20.71 10.56 11.02
C GLY A 37 -21.14 9.45 11.98
N ASP A 38 -22.01 8.57 11.50
CA ASP A 38 -22.46 7.36 12.19
C ASP A 38 -22.54 6.19 11.22
N ASP A 39 -21.98 5.03 11.58
CA ASP A 39 -21.97 3.84 10.72
C ASP A 39 -23.37 3.21 10.55
N ALA A 40 -24.38 3.64 11.31
CA ALA A 40 -25.78 3.32 11.04
C ALA A 40 -26.35 4.06 9.81
N ASN A 41 -25.74 5.19 9.42
CA ASN A 41 -26.16 6.01 8.28
C ASN A 41 -25.96 5.28 6.95
N PRO A 42 -26.65 5.68 5.87
CA PRO A 42 -26.46 5.12 4.52
C PRO A 42 -25.14 5.53 3.87
N CYS A 43 -24.28 6.28 4.52
CA CYS A 43 -23.05 6.89 4.01
C CYS A 43 -23.26 7.83 2.81
N SER A 44 -24.43 8.45 2.72
CA SER A 44 -24.66 9.54 1.76
C SER A 44 -23.93 10.82 2.23
N ARG A 45 -23.79 11.80 1.33
CA ARG A 45 -23.15 13.07 1.68
C ARG A 45 -23.84 13.83 2.80
N THR A 46 -25.15 13.68 2.96
CA THR A 46 -25.97 14.33 4.00
C THR A 46 -26.12 13.48 5.26
N ALA A 47 -25.82 12.19 5.19
CA ALA A 47 -25.82 11.24 6.30
C ALA A 47 -24.59 10.33 6.17
N PRO A 48 -23.37 10.85 6.44
CA PRO A 48 -22.10 10.13 6.26
C PRO A 48 -21.90 9.05 7.31
N CYS A 49 -21.08 8.06 6.99
CA CYS A 49 -20.61 7.07 7.93
C CYS A 49 -19.49 7.63 8.82
N LYS A 50 -19.22 6.96 9.93
CA LYS A 50 -18.13 7.32 10.85
C LYS A 50 -16.79 6.79 10.41
N THR A 51 -16.77 5.57 9.87
CA THR A 51 -15.53 4.84 9.59
C THR A 51 -15.45 4.34 8.14
N PHE A 52 -14.23 4.13 7.65
CA PHE A 52 -14.02 3.44 6.37
C PHE A 52 -14.61 2.01 6.40
N ALA A 53 -14.52 1.31 7.54
CA ALA A 53 -15.10 -0.02 7.71
C ALA A 53 -16.63 -0.01 7.62
N GLY A 54 -17.29 1.01 8.15
CA GLY A 54 -18.74 1.20 8.01
C GLY A 54 -19.14 1.52 6.57
N ALA A 55 -18.36 2.38 5.91
CA ALA A 55 -18.66 2.81 4.54
C ALA A 55 -18.43 1.70 3.50
N ILE A 56 -17.39 0.87 3.64
CA ILE A 56 -17.03 -0.13 2.63
C ILE A 56 -18.15 -1.15 2.39
N SER A 57 -18.93 -1.50 3.42
CA SER A 57 -20.08 -2.40 3.29
C SER A 57 -21.20 -1.85 2.39
N LYS A 58 -21.30 -0.53 2.29
CA LYS A 58 -22.33 0.23 1.59
C LYS A 58 -21.88 0.77 0.23
N THR A 59 -20.58 0.65 -0.07
CA THR A 59 -19.98 1.10 -1.32
C THR A 59 -19.93 -0.06 -2.32
N ALA A 60 -20.28 0.18 -3.56
CA ALA A 60 -20.21 -0.82 -4.63
C ALA A 60 -18.77 -1.20 -4.97
N ASP A 61 -18.58 -2.37 -5.57
CA ASP A 61 -17.28 -2.75 -6.18
C ASP A 61 -16.91 -1.75 -7.29
N GLY A 62 -15.69 -1.27 -7.28
CA GLY A 62 -15.22 -0.17 -8.14
C GLY A 62 -15.63 1.22 -7.68
N GLY A 63 -16.30 1.35 -6.53
CA GLY A 63 -16.75 2.63 -5.99
C GLY A 63 -15.68 3.40 -5.20
N GLU A 64 -16.11 4.57 -4.68
CA GLU A 64 -15.27 5.53 -3.96
C GLU A 64 -15.84 5.88 -2.59
N ILE A 65 -14.97 6.03 -1.60
CA ILE A 65 -15.29 6.50 -0.25
C ILE A 65 -14.49 7.78 0.01
N ASP A 66 -15.18 8.90 0.10
CA ASP A 66 -14.57 10.21 0.34
C ASP A 66 -14.62 10.60 1.81
N ALA A 67 -13.54 11.21 2.29
CA ALA A 67 -13.59 11.94 3.55
C ALA A 67 -14.27 13.31 3.34
N LEU A 68 -15.41 13.52 3.96
CA LEU A 68 -16.17 14.77 3.84
C LEU A 68 -15.53 15.91 4.64
N ASP A 69 -14.89 15.58 5.76
CA ASP A 69 -14.20 16.49 6.67
C ASP A 69 -12.98 15.81 7.30
N SER A 70 -12.22 16.58 8.07
CA SER A 70 -11.04 16.06 8.78
C SER A 70 -11.45 15.13 9.92
N GLY A 71 -10.82 13.95 10.01
CA GLY A 71 -11.15 12.99 11.06
C GLY A 71 -10.30 11.72 11.04
N GLY A 72 -10.49 10.91 12.08
CA GLY A 72 -9.95 9.56 12.17
C GLY A 72 -11.01 8.54 11.76
N PHE A 73 -10.77 7.80 10.69
CA PHE A 73 -11.78 6.92 10.08
C PHE A 73 -11.53 5.43 10.34
N GLY A 74 -10.53 5.12 11.19
CA GLY A 74 -10.24 3.75 11.64
C GLY A 74 -9.61 2.85 10.58
N ALA A 75 -9.09 1.71 11.03
CA ALA A 75 -8.52 0.69 10.16
C ALA A 75 -9.60 -0.01 9.31
N VAL A 76 -9.22 -0.52 8.13
CA VAL A 76 -10.16 -1.13 7.20
C VAL A 76 -9.56 -2.33 6.48
N THR A 77 -10.38 -3.38 6.30
CA THR A 77 -10.09 -4.49 5.38
C THR A 77 -10.91 -4.33 4.11
N ILE A 78 -10.23 -4.33 2.98
CA ILE A 78 -10.80 -4.10 1.66
C ILE A 78 -10.78 -5.41 0.88
N THR A 79 -11.96 -5.90 0.49
CA THR A 79 -12.16 -7.17 -0.21
C THR A 79 -12.68 -7.00 -1.64
N LYS A 80 -12.74 -5.78 -2.13
CA LYS A 80 -13.26 -5.41 -3.45
C LYS A 80 -12.48 -4.22 -4.03
N GLY A 81 -12.71 -3.89 -5.29
CA GLY A 81 -12.16 -2.67 -5.90
C GLY A 81 -12.73 -1.44 -5.20
N ILE A 82 -11.87 -0.57 -4.67
CA ILE A 82 -12.31 0.62 -3.93
C ILE A 82 -11.26 1.73 -4.04
N THR A 83 -11.75 2.96 -4.13
CA THR A 83 -10.94 4.17 -3.87
C THR A 83 -11.28 4.69 -2.47
N LEU A 84 -10.25 4.92 -1.64
CA LEU A 84 -10.35 5.73 -0.43
C LEU A 84 -9.71 7.09 -0.73
N ASP A 85 -10.46 8.17 -0.63
CA ASP A 85 -9.99 9.51 -0.97
C ASP A 85 -10.15 10.50 0.19
N GLY A 86 -9.00 11.02 0.67
CA GLY A 86 -8.93 12.07 1.69
C GLY A 86 -8.64 13.45 1.11
N THR A 87 -8.71 13.63 -0.20
CA THR A 87 -8.35 14.88 -0.87
C THR A 87 -9.15 16.08 -0.32
N GLY A 88 -8.43 17.14 0.00
CA GLY A 88 -9.03 18.36 0.56
C GLY A 88 -9.34 18.33 2.05
N THR A 89 -9.02 17.21 2.74
CA THR A 89 -9.23 17.05 4.19
C THR A 89 -7.97 16.50 4.87
N ILE A 90 -8.00 16.42 6.19
CA ILE A 90 -7.01 15.66 6.97
C ILE A 90 -7.66 14.31 7.33
N ALA A 91 -7.71 13.40 6.34
CA ALA A 91 -8.22 12.06 6.57
C ALA A 91 -7.13 11.20 7.24
N SER A 92 -7.48 10.51 8.33
CA SER A 92 -6.51 9.70 9.05
C SER A 92 -7.04 8.32 9.46
N ILE A 93 -6.09 7.39 9.59
CA ILE A 93 -6.28 6.07 10.17
C ILE A 93 -5.33 5.94 11.36
N LEU A 94 -5.87 5.76 12.55
CA LEU A 94 -5.11 5.37 13.72
C LEU A 94 -5.19 3.83 13.84
N ASN A 95 -4.06 3.15 13.72
CA ASN A 95 -4.02 1.68 13.69
C ASN A 95 -3.20 1.07 14.83
N ALA A 96 -3.34 1.60 16.04
CA ALA A 96 -2.71 1.04 17.23
C ALA A 96 -3.08 -0.45 17.40
N GLY A 97 -2.07 -1.32 17.51
CA GLY A 97 -2.24 -2.76 17.73
C GLY A 97 -2.80 -3.55 16.53
N THR A 98 -2.86 -2.94 15.34
CA THR A 98 -3.39 -3.60 14.13
C THR A 98 -2.72 -3.08 12.85
N ASN A 99 -3.14 -3.59 11.68
CA ASN A 99 -2.81 -3.00 10.38
C ASN A 99 -3.75 -1.82 10.08
N GLY A 100 -3.26 -0.82 9.34
CA GLY A 100 -4.07 0.32 8.92
C GLY A 100 -5.07 -0.04 7.82
N ILE A 101 -4.56 -0.45 6.66
CA ILE A 101 -5.34 -0.92 5.53
C ILE A 101 -4.90 -2.34 5.18
N ASN A 102 -5.85 -3.28 5.11
CA ASN A 102 -5.63 -4.61 4.55
C ASN A 102 -6.26 -4.67 3.15
N ALA A 103 -5.44 -4.64 2.11
CA ALA A 103 -5.85 -4.80 0.72
C ALA A 103 -5.92 -6.29 0.36
N ASN A 104 -7.08 -6.93 0.56
CA ASN A 104 -7.22 -8.38 0.54
C ASN A 104 -8.51 -8.82 -0.21
N ASP A 105 -8.44 -8.94 -1.51
CA ASP A 105 -9.58 -9.31 -2.35
C ASP A 105 -9.79 -10.82 -2.54
N VAL A 106 -9.47 -11.63 -1.53
CA VAL A 106 -9.61 -13.11 -1.60
C VAL A 106 -11.05 -13.60 -1.77
N SER A 107 -12.02 -12.80 -1.37
CA SER A 107 -13.45 -13.15 -1.44
C SER A 107 -14.18 -12.59 -2.66
N ALA A 108 -13.47 -11.99 -3.61
CA ALA A 108 -14.10 -11.45 -4.80
C ALA A 108 -14.76 -12.54 -5.66
N ALA A 109 -15.98 -12.33 -6.12
CA ALA A 109 -16.67 -13.26 -7.00
C ALA A 109 -15.91 -13.54 -8.31
N SER A 110 -15.03 -12.62 -8.72
CA SER A 110 -14.11 -12.74 -9.86
C SER A 110 -12.81 -13.51 -9.54
N GLY A 111 -12.67 -14.04 -8.34
CA GLY A 111 -11.46 -14.68 -7.83
C GLY A 111 -10.50 -13.70 -7.13
N PRO A 112 -9.52 -14.24 -6.37
CA PRO A 112 -8.55 -13.43 -5.64
C PRO A 112 -7.60 -12.71 -6.59
N GLY A 113 -7.11 -11.52 -6.17
CA GLY A 113 -6.11 -10.74 -6.92
C GLY A 113 -6.62 -10.14 -8.24
N THR A 114 -7.92 -9.89 -8.36
CA THR A 114 -8.54 -9.34 -9.58
C THR A 114 -8.90 -7.86 -9.46
N LYS A 115 -8.87 -7.30 -8.25
CA LYS A 115 -9.34 -5.94 -7.96
C LYS A 115 -8.21 -4.92 -7.89
N THR A 116 -8.54 -3.69 -8.32
CA THR A 116 -7.69 -2.51 -8.13
C THR A 116 -8.17 -1.72 -6.93
N MET A 117 -7.24 -1.32 -6.07
CA MET A 117 -7.51 -0.51 -4.88
C MET A 117 -6.66 0.76 -4.93
N ILE A 118 -7.25 1.89 -4.60
CA ILE A 118 -6.61 3.21 -4.69
C ILE A 118 -6.75 3.92 -3.34
N PHE A 119 -5.64 4.44 -2.82
CA PHE A 119 -5.58 5.18 -1.55
C PHE A 119 -4.95 6.53 -1.80
N ARG A 120 -5.69 7.62 -1.54
CA ARG A 120 -5.25 8.98 -1.82
C ARG A 120 -5.34 9.87 -0.59
N ASN A 121 -4.27 10.62 -0.35
CA ASN A 121 -4.23 11.72 0.63
C ASN A 121 -4.72 11.31 2.04
N ILE A 122 -4.23 10.16 2.53
CA ILE A 122 -4.58 9.61 3.84
C ILE A 122 -3.34 9.54 4.72
N THR A 123 -3.46 9.92 5.98
CA THR A 123 -2.41 9.70 6.99
C THR A 123 -2.69 8.43 7.77
N ILE A 124 -1.71 7.52 7.86
CA ILE A 124 -1.80 6.27 8.61
C ILE A 124 -0.80 6.31 9.77
N GLN A 125 -1.31 6.27 11.00
CA GLN A 125 -0.52 6.45 12.21
C GLN A 125 -0.66 5.24 13.15
N GLY A 126 0.45 4.55 13.39
CA GLY A 126 0.49 3.35 14.24
C GLY A 126 0.51 3.64 15.74
N ALA A 127 0.70 4.90 16.15
CA ALA A 127 0.74 5.34 17.57
C ALA A 127 1.70 4.50 18.44
N GLY A 128 2.83 4.06 17.87
CA GLY A 128 3.83 3.27 18.60
C GLY A 128 3.52 1.78 18.76
N SER A 129 2.38 1.29 18.31
CA SER A 129 1.97 -0.12 18.40
C SER A 129 1.34 -0.69 17.13
N GLY A 130 1.26 0.08 16.06
CA GLY A 130 0.79 -0.40 14.76
C GLY A 130 1.71 -1.47 14.17
N PHE A 131 1.13 -2.40 13.37
CA PHE A 131 1.88 -3.47 12.72
C PHE A 131 2.33 -3.08 11.31
N ILE A 132 1.40 -2.82 10.41
CA ILE A 132 1.67 -2.47 9.01
C ILE A 132 0.70 -1.34 8.61
N GLY A 133 1.24 -0.28 7.97
CA GLY A 133 0.40 0.79 7.47
C GLY A 133 -0.54 0.30 6.38
N ILE A 134 0.00 -0.25 5.29
CA ILE A 134 -0.77 -0.86 4.20
C ILE A 134 -0.24 -2.29 3.98
N ASN A 135 -1.07 -3.28 4.28
CA ASN A 135 -0.80 -4.70 4.08
C ASN A 135 -1.52 -5.21 2.83
N ILE A 136 -0.80 -5.86 1.91
CA ILE A 136 -1.31 -6.28 0.60
C ILE A 136 -1.12 -7.79 0.43
N PRO A 137 -1.99 -8.62 1.01
CA PRO A 137 -1.97 -10.06 0.78
C PRO A 137 -2.59 -10.49 -0.56
N SER A 138 -3.52 -9.71 -1.11
CA SER A 138 -4.19 -10.03 -2.38
C SER A 138 -4.82 -8.80 -3.04
N ALA A 139 -4.35 -8.44 -4.24
CA ALA A 139 -4.94 -7.41 -5.10
C ALA A 139 -4.32 -7.51 -6.51
N LYS A 140 -5.04 -7.11 -7.56
CA LYS A 140 -4.49 -6.95 -8.91
C LYS A 140 -3.54 -5.75 -8.96
N ALA A 141 -4.00 -4.62 -8.47
CA ALA A 141 -3.22 -3.39 -8.39
C ALA A 141 -3.53 -2.63 -7.10
N VAL A 142 -2.51 -2.05 -6.50
CA VAL A 142 -2.65 -1.08 -5.40
C VAL A 142 -1.94 0.20 -5.79
N ILE A 143 -2.67 1.30 -5.74
CA ILE A 143 -2.19 2.64 -6.04
C ILE A 143 -2.26 3.47 -4.77
N VAL A 144 -1.12 4.04 -4.37
CA VAL A 144 -0.93 4.84 -3.14
C VAL A 144 -0.40 6.20 -3.54
N GLU A 145 -1.19 7.24 -3.34
CA GLU A 145 -0.88 8.60 -3.79
C GLU A 145 -1.03 9.61 -2.65
N GLY A 146 0.01 10.36 -2.34
CA GLY A 146 -0.04 11.40 -1.32
C GLY A 146 -0.29 10.86 0.10
N VAL A 147 0.11 9.63 0.39
CA VAL A 147 -0.14 8.98 1.68
C VAL A 147 1.05 9.18 2.62
N ALA A 148 0.76 9.53 3.89
CA ALA A 148 1.77 9.57 4.94
C ALA A 148 1.59 8.37 5.88
N ILE A 149 2.67 7.59 6.12
CA ILE A 149 2.66 6.40 7.00
C ILE A 149 3.76 6.51 8.04
N SER A 150 3.40 6.38 9.32
CA SER A 150 4.41 6.40 10.39
C SER A 150 3.94 5.69 11.66
N GLY A 151 4.91 5.41 12.56
CA GLY A 151 4.60 4.90 13.89
C GLY A 151 4.21 3.44 13.95
N GLN A 152 4.52 2.64 12.95
CA GLN A 152 4.33 1.20 12.94
C GLN A 152 5.50 0.57 13.73
N LEU A 153 5.39 0.50 15.06
CA LEU A 153 6.50 0.13 15.93
C LEU A 153 6.35 -1.25 16.59
N SER A 154 5.29 -1.99 16.32
CA SER A 154 5.12 -3.34 16.86
C SER A 154 5.93 -4.37 16.07
N GLY A 155 6.86 -5.05 16.71
CA GLY A 155 7.74 -6.02 16.06
C GLY A 155 8.55 -5.38 14.92
N SER A 156 8.48 -5.97 13.73
CA SER A 156 9.06 -5.40 12.50
C SER A 156 8.01 -4.58 11.74
N GLY A 157 7.40 -3.60 12.39
CA GLY A 157 6.33 -2.77 11.83
C GLY A 157 6.75 -2.08 10.54
N ARG A 158 5.97 -2.23 9.46
CA ARG A 158 6.29 -1.77 8.11
C ARG A 158 5.38 -0.66 7.65
N GLY A 159 5.89 0.22 6.79
CA GLY A 159 5.04 1.19 6.13
C GLY A 159 4.08 0.50 5.17
N ILE A 160 4.59 -0.13 4.12
CA ILE A 160 3.83 -0.93 3.14
C ILE A 160 4.44 -2.33 3.05
N SER A 161 3.60 -3.35 3.09
CA SER A 161 4.00 -4.76 2.94
C SER A 161 3.17 -5.44 1.85
N ASP A 162 3.80 -5.74 0.72
CA ASP A 162 3.19 -6.47 -0.39
C ASP A 162 3.73 -7.90 -0.40
N THR A 163 2.90 -8.82 0.04
CA THR A 163 3.22 -10.24 0.19
C THR A 163 2.23 -11.13 -0.55
N ARG A 164 1.75 -10.68 -1.72
CA ARG A 164 0.75 -11.41 -2.52
C ARG A 164 1.13 -12.86 -2.72
N THR A 165 0.15 -13.73 -2.56
CA THR A 165 0.38 -15.19 -2.60
C THR A 165 -0.14 -15.85 -3.87
N VAL A 166 -1.09 -15.26 -4.57
CA VAL A 166 -1.88 -15.95 -5.60
C VAL A 166 -1.78 -15.33 -6.99
N THR A 167 -1.43 -14.06 -7.11
CA THR A 167 -1.40 -13.38 -8.41
C THR A 167 -0.23 -12.41 -8.49
N GLY A 168 0.27 -12.18 -9.70
CA GLY A 168 1.09 -11.02 -10.02
C GLY A 168 0.26 -9.73 -9.94
N GLY A 169 0.84 -8.64 -10.41
CA GLY A 169 0.13 -7.38 -10.47
C GLY A 169 1.04 -6.19 -10.26
N SER A 170 0.51 -5.09 -9.76
CA SER A 170 1.28 -3.88 -9.58
C SER A 170 1.06 -3.23 -8.21
N LEU A 171 2.14 -2.64 -7.68
CA LEU A 171 2.13 -1.65 -6.61
C LEU A 171 2.68 -0.34 -7.19
N TYR A 172 1.92 0.73 -7.07
CA TYR A 172 2.37 2.07 -7.43
C TYR A 172 2.28 2.99 -6.21
N VAL A 173 3.40 3.61 -5.84
CA VAL A 173 3.49 4.54 -4.70
C VAL A 173 4.04 5.85 -5.21
N SER A 174 3.32 6.94 -5.01
CA SER A 174 3.77 8.25 -5.43
C SER A 174 3.45 9.36 -4.42
N ASN A 175 4.26 10.42 -4.44
CA ASN A 175 4.06 11.63 -3.65
C ASN A 175 3.82 11.32 -2.15
N SER A 176 4.46 10.28 -1.61
CA SER A 176 4.16 9.73 -0.29
C SER A 176 5.32 9.91 0.69
N ASP A 177 5.01 9.90 1.99
CA ASP A 177 6.00 10.02 3.08
C ASP A 177 5.87 8.82 4.03
N ILE A 178 6.84 7.91 3.99
CA ILE A 178 6.83 6.68 4.79
C ILE A 178 8.04 6.70 5.73
N ARG A 179 7.79 6.90 7.01
CA ARG A 179 8.88 7.14 7.96
C ARG A 179 8.60 6.65 9.37
N ASN A 180 9.67 6.54 10.16
CA ASN A 180 9.58 6.23 11.59
C ASN A 180 8.81 4.92 11.85
N ASN A 181 9.08 3.87 11.06
CA ASN A 181 8.58 2.53 11.28
C ASN A 181 9.70 1.63 11.83
N SER A 182 9.38 0.62 12.65
CA SER A 182 10.40 -0.24 13.26
C SER A 182 11.05 -1.24 12.30
N GLY A 183 10.39 -1.56 11.21
CA GLY A 183 10.91 -2.34 10.09
C GLY A 183 11.10 -1.50 8.83
N SER A 184 11.08 -2.14 7.68
CA SER A 184 11.31 -1.47 6.38
C SER A 184 10.17 -0.53 5.98
N GLY A 185 10.50 0.50 5.19
CA GLY A 185 9.52 1.43 4.65
C GLY A 185 8.55 0.74 3.70
N ILE A 186 9.07 0.14 2.62
CA ILE A 186 8.28 -0.63 1.64
C ILE A 186 8.94 -2.00 1.45
N VAL A 187 8.14 -3.05 1.54
CA VAL A 187 8.55 -4.45 1.33
C VAL A 187 7.69 -5.06 0.24
N VAL A 188 8.32 -5.65 -0.77
CA VAL A 188 7.65 -6.36 -1.86
C VAL A 188 8.28 -7.74 -2.01
N ILE A 189 7.72 -8.71 -1.32
CA ILE A 189 8.20 -10.10 -1.25
C ILE A 189 7.01 -11.03 -1.43
N PRO A 190 6.57 -11.28 -2.68
CA PRO A 190 5.48 -12.21 -2.95
C PRO A 190 5.89 -13.65 -2.60
N ALA A 191 4.91 -14.52 -2.45
CA ALA A 191 5.18 -15.94 -2.25
C ALA A 191 5.98 -16.54 -3.41
N SER A 192 6.80 -17.55 -3.12
CA SER A 192 7.59 -18.26 -4.13
C SER A 192 6.68 -18.81 -5.24
N GLY A 193 7.09 -18.67 -6.48
CA GLY A 193 6.32 -19.11 -7.66
C GLY A 193 5.20 -18.16 -8.09
N SER A 194 5.03 -17.02 -7.43
CA SER A 194 4.06 -16.01 -7.85
C SER A 194 4.34 -15.45 -9.25
N PRO A 195 3.32 -15.08 -10.03
CA PRO A 195 3.47 -14.35 -11.28
C PRO A 195 4.20 -13.01 -11.11
N ILE A 196 4.52 -12.35 -12.23
CA ILE A 196 5.28 -11.09 -12.22
C ILE A 196 4.56 -10.04 -11.36
N LEU A 197 5.30 -9.48 -10.40
CA LEU A 197 4.89 -8.36 -9.58
C LEU A 197 5.76 -7.14 -9.91
N GLN A 198 5.11 -6.04 -10.25
CA GLN A 198 5.77 -4.77 -10.58
C GLN A 198 5.54 -3.77 -9.45
N ALA A 199 6.62 -3.21 -8.92
CA ALA A 199 6.57 -2.18 -7.89
C ALA A 199 7.22 -0.89 -8.40
N THR A 200 6.47 0.18 -8.43
CA THR A 200 6.96 1.51 -8.83
C THR A 200 6.81 2.48 -7.68
N VAL A 201 7.90 3.15 -7.32
CA VAL A 201 7.96 4.18 -6.29
C VAL A 201 8.47 5.47 -6.94
N ASN A 202 7.71 6.55 -6.85
CA ASN A 202 8.06 7.81 -7.46
C ASN A 202 7.81 8.99 -6.51
N ASN A 203 8.71 9.97 -6.51
CA ASN A 203 8.59 11.18 -5.70
C ASN A 203 8.15 10.90 -4.25
N THR A 204 8.83 9.93 -3.61
CA THR A 204 8.46 9.42 -2.29
C THR A 204 9.64 9.54 -1.33
N ARG A 205 9.33 9.86 -0.07
CA ARG A 205 10.31 9.93 1.00
C ARG A 205 10.23 8.68 1.87
N LEU A 206 11.36 7.97 1.99
CA LEU A 206 11.53 6.80 2.83
C LEU A 206 12.59 7.13 3.89
N GLU A 207 12.20 7.49 5.09
CA GLU A 207 13.16 7.99 6.08
C GLU A 207 12.98 7.34 7.45
N ASN A 208 14.12 6.98 8.08
CA ASN A 208 14.15 6.44 9.44
C ASN A 208 13.22 5.21 9.59
N ASN A 209 13.30 4.29 8.63
CA ASN A 209 12.61 3.01 8.67
C ASN A 209 13.58 1.91 9.12
N GLY A 210 13.22 1.24 10.22
CA GLY A 210 14.03 0.27 10.92
C GLY A 210 14.55 0.79 12.26
N THR A 211 14.59 -0.07 13.27
CA THR A 211 15.22 0.21 14.58
C THR A 211 16.61 -0.41 14.67
N SER A 212 16.78 -1.68 14.31
CA SER A 212 18.07 -2.38 14.25
C SER A 212 18.30 -3.03 12.88
N ILE A 213 17.22 -3.41 12.24
CA ILE A 213 17.17 -3.91 10.86
C ILE A 213 16.04 -3.19 10.15
N GLY A 214 16.17 -2.95 8.87
CA GLY A 214 15.14 -2.30 8.07
C GLY A 214 15.77 -1.58 6.89
N THR A 215 15.10 -1.66 5.76
CA THR A 215 15.51 -1.10 4.47
C THR A 215 14.49 -0.06 4.04
N GLY A 216 14.92 1.00 3.40
CA GLY A 216 13.99 1.99 2.85
C GLY A 216 12.97 1.32 1.92
N PHE A 217 13.47 0.67 0.85
CA PHE A 217 12.65 -0.11 -0.08
C PHE A 217 13.36 -1.43 -0.43
N VAL A 218 12.70 -2.55 -0.21
CA VAL A 218 13.21 -3.88 -0.54
C VAL A 218 12.25 -4.63 -1.45
N ILE A 219 12.81 -5.26 -2.48
CA ILE A 219 12.12 -6.22 -3.33
C ILE A 219 12.86 -7.55 -3.29
N ALA A 220 12.13 -8.67 -3.29
CA ALA A 220 12.75 -9.99 -3.36
C ALA A 220 11.86 -10.99 -4.10
N GLY A 221 12.47 -11.83 -4.92
CA GLY A 221 11.81 -12.89 -5.68
C GLY A 221 12.04 -12.81 -7.19
N THR A 222 12.17 -13.97 -7.84
CA THR A 222 12.55 -14.10 -9.26
C THR A 222 11.66 -13.31 -10.23
N ASN A 223 10.39 -13.13 -9.91
CA ASN A 223 9.43 -12.43 -10.75
C ASN A 223 9.13 -11.00 -10.28
N VAL A 224 9.92 -10.44 -9.35
CA VAL A 224 9.70 -9.09 -8.86
C VAL A 224 10.56 -8.10 -9.64
N LYS A 225 9.92 -7.06 -10.15
CA LYS A 225 10.57 -5.93 -10.82
C LYS A 225 10.23 -4.65 -10.09
N GLY A 226 11.25 -3.93 -9.62
CA GLY A 226 11.15 -2.66 -8.95
C GLY A 226 11.64 -1.50 -9.80
N THR A 227 11.02 -0.35 -9.65
CA THR A 227 11.53 0.94 -10.11
C THR A 227 11.34 1.97 -9.02
N ILE A 228 12.37 2.74 -8.73
CA ILE A 228 12.26 3.89 -7.84
C ILE A 228 12.91 5.10 -8.49
N SER A 229 12.21 6.23 -8.45
CA SER A 229 12.68 7.47 -9.07
C SER A 229 12.29 8.71 -8.26
N HIS A 230 13.05 9.82 -8.44
CA HIS A 230 12.79 11.13 -7.83
C HIS A 230 12.55 11.07 -6.32
N SER A 231 13.21 10.14 -5.63
CA SER A 231 12.88 9.81 -4.24
C SER A 231 14.06 10.05 -3.31
N VAL A 232 13.75 10.25 -2.02
CA VAL A 232 14.74 10.40 -0.95
C VAL A 232 14.67 9.19 -0.03
N ILE A 233 15.80 8.50 0.16
CA ILE A 233 15.91 7.30 0.98
C ILE A 233 17.00 7.52 2.03
N ALA A 234 16.63 7.63 3.28
CA ALA A 234 17.58 8.00 4.32
C ALA A 234 17.36 7.33 5.67
N LYS A 235 18.44 7.21 6.43
CA LYS A 235 18.44 6.77 7.84
C LYS A 235 17.85 5.38 8.06
N SER A 236 18.08 4.46 7.11
CA SER A 236 17.75 3.04 7.28
C SER A 236 18.93 2.33 7.97
N PRO A 237 18.70 1.52 9.00
CA PRO A 237 19.78 0.83 9.74
C PRO A 237 20.39 -0.36 8.98
N SER A 238 19.85 -0.71 7.82
CA SER A 238 20.41 -1.68 6.90
C SER A 238 20.73 -0.98 5.57
N PHE A 239 20.00 -1.25 4.51
CA PHE A 239 20.22 -0.64 3.21
C PHE A 239 19.21 0.51 2.94
N GLY A 240 19.63 1.47 2.12
CA GLY A 240 18.68 2.39 1.55
C GLY A 240 17.72 1.63 0.61
N LEU A 241 18.27 0.92 -0.36
CA LEU A 241 17.54 0.07 -1.31
C LEU A 241 18.12 -1.35 -1.36
N GLN A 242 17.27 -2.35 -1.51
CA GLN A 242 17.70 -3.74 -1.64
C GLN A 242 16.90 -4.50 -2.71
N SER A 243 17.61 -5.23 -3.55
CA SER A 243 17.07 -6.19 -4.51
C SER A 243 17.64 -7.56 -4.19
N ASP A 244 16.80 -8.57 -3.92
CA ASP A 244 17.23 -9.90 -3.48
C ASP A 244 16.45 -11.03 -4.18
N LEU A 245 16.96 -12.26 -4.09
CA LEU A 245 16.31 -13.47 -4.62
C LEU A 245 15.96 -13.38 -6.11
N ASN A 246 16.93 -13.01 -6.94
CA ASN A 246 16.82 -12.85 -8.40
C ASN A 246 15.83 -11.78 -8.87
N SER A 247 15.49 -10.81 -8.04
CA SER A 247 14.69 -9.65 -8.45
C SER A 247 15.51 -8.65 -9.26
N LYS A 248 14.83 -7.70 -9.90
CA LYS A 248 15.48 -6.63 -10.67
C LYS A 248 14.94 -5.27 -10.26
N MET A 249 15.84 -4.31 -10.01
CA MET A 249 15.48 -2.94 -9.62
C MET A 249 16.16 -1.91 -10.52
N ASN A 250 15.41 -0.92 -10.97
CA ASN A 250 15.94 0.30 -11.59
C ASN A 250 15.79 1.48 -10.63
N VAL A 251 16.85 2.29 -10.52
CA VAL A 251 16.93 3.45 -9.63
C VAL A 251 17.35 4.65 -10.45
N ASP A 252 16.56 5.70 -10.46
CA ASP A 252 16.85 6.91 -11.21
C ASP A 252 16.54 8.18 -10.42
N GLN A 253 17.40 9.18 -10.50
CA GLN A 253 17.20 10.50 -9.89
C GLN A 253 16.85 10.43 -8.38
N CYS A 254 17.53 9.56 -7.63
CA CYS A 254 17.30 9.38 -6.20
C CYS A 254 18.44 9.97 -5.35
N TRP A 255 18.10 10.28 -4.09
CA TRP A 255 19.06 10.63 -3.04
C TRP A 255 19.04 9.56 -1.96
N ILE A 256 20.16 8.83 -1.80
CA ILE A 256 20.31 7.69 -0.88
C ILE A 256 21.41 8.01 0.11
N MET A 257 21.05 8.39 1.34
CA MET A 257 22.01 8.95 2.27
C MET A 257 21.74 8.59 3.73
N TYR A 258 22.79 8.62 4.53
CA TYR A 258 22.73 8.38 5.97
C TYR A 258 22.17 7.00 6.35
N ASN A 259 22.20 6.02 5.46
CA ASN A 259 21.83 4.64 5.74
C ASN A 259 23.07 3.87 6.27
N ALA A 260 22.87 2.67 6.81
CA ALA A 260 24.04 1.80 7.12
C ALA A 260 24.79 1.42 5.84
N ALA A 261 24.07 1.12 4.74
CA ALA A 261 24.64 1.02 3.41
C ALA A 261 23.69 1.64 2.37
N GLY A 262 24.23 2.03 1.22
CA GLY A 262 23.46 2.69 0.17
C GLY A 262 22.48 1.73 -0.52
N VAL A 263 23.00 0.91 -1.42
CA VAL A 263 22.21 -0.03 -2.21
C VAL A 263 22.82 -1.43 -2.22
N ASP A 264 21.99 -2.46 -2.31
CA ASP A 264 22.40 -3.86 -2.36
C ASP A 264 21.63 -4.65 -3.41
N ALA A 265 22.34 -5.45 -4.20
CA ALA A 265 21.77 -6.40 -5.17
C ALA A 265 22.33 -7.80 -4.91
N ALA A 266 21.73 -8.52 -3.97
CA ALA A 266 22.16 -9.83 -3.51
C ALA A 266 21.37 -10.98 -4.17
N GLY A 267 21.74 -12.21 -3.86
CA GLY A 267 20.96 -13.41 -4.19
C GLY A 267 20.66 -13.59 -5.68
N GLY A 268 21.59 -13.24 -6.58
CA GLY A 268 21.40 -13.31 -8.03
C GLY A 268 20.60 -12.17 -8.64
N SER A 269 20.26 -11.17 -7.84
CA SER A 269 19.52 -9.99 -8.29
C SER A 269 20.39 -9.02 -9.09
N GLU A 270 19.74 -8.04 -9.70
CA GLU A 270 20.40 -6.98 -10.46
C GLU A 270 19.77 -5.63 -10.09
N MET A 271 20.62 -4.63 -9.85
CA MET A 271 20.18 -3.25 -9.66
C MET A 271 20.90 -2.34 -10.65
N ARG A 272 20.16 -1.51 -11.39
CA ARG A 272 20.70 -0.50 -12.30
C ARG A 272 20.44 0.88 -11.71
N ILE A 273 21.50 1.71 -11.68
CA ILE A 273 21.43 3.06 -11.12
C ILE A 273 21.81 4.11 -12.17
N SER A 274 21.03 5.19 -12.22
CA SER A 274 21.25 6.36 -13.07
C SER A 274 20.94 7.67 -12.35
N ASN A 275 21.64 8.76 -12.66
CA ASN A 275 21.38 10.11 -12.13
C ASN A 275 21.20 10.17 -10.61
N THR A 276 21.78 9.24 -9.87
CA THR A 276 21.52 9.02 -8.45
C THR A 276 22.71 9.45 -7.59
N VAL A 277 22.40 10.06 -6.46
CA VAL A 277 23.37 10.43 -5.42
C VAL A 277 23.34 9.43 -4.30
N ILE A 278 24.46 8.73 -4.04
CA ILE A 278 24.62 7.82 -2.92
C ILE A 278 25.79 8.32 -2.07
N THR A 279 25.47 8.90 -0.92
CA THR A 279 26.46 9.61 -0.09
C THR A 279 26.17 9.51 1.40
N PHE A 280 27.22 9.69 2.21
CA PHE A 280 27.12 9.72 3.68
C PHE A 280 26.50 8.47 4.30
N ASN A 281 26.52 7.33 3.63
CA ASN A 281 26.17 6.06 4.23
C ASN A 281 27.37 5.56 5.08
N THR A 282 27.11 4.94 6.23
CA THR A 282 28.19 4.55 7.14
C THR A 282 29.01 3.36 6.64
N GLY A 283 28.43 2.52 5.80
CA GLY A 283 29.07 1.41 5.09
C GLY A 283 29.28 1.70 3.60
N ALA A 284 29.14 0.67 2.77
CA ALA A 284 29.33 0.78 1.33
C ALA A 284 28.23 1.56 0.64
N ASN A 285 28.58 2.32 -0.42
CA ASN A 285 27.61 2.92 -1.31
C ASN A 285 26.81 1.87 -2.08
N ALA A 286 27.46 0.80 -2.56
CA ALA A 286 26.86 -0.25 -3.37
C ALA A 286 27.51 -1.61 -3.03
N THR A 287 26.70 -2.65 -2.95
CA THR A 287 27.11 -4.04 -2.77
C THR A 287 26.36 -4.97 -3.74
N GLY A 288 26.95 -6.11 -4.07
CA GLY A 288 26.38 -7.09 -5.00
C GLY A 288 26.41 -6.67 -6.47
N ASN A 289 25.46 -7.13 -7.27
CA ASN A 289 25.40 -6.89 -8.70
C ASN A 289 24.72 -5.56 -9.04
N VAL A 290 25.40 -4.46 -8.72
CA VAL A 290 24.95 -3.10 -9.05
C VAL A 290 25.65 -2.61 -10.30
N LEU A 291 24.86 -2.15 -11.27
CA LEU A 291 25.28 -1.64 -12.57
C LEU A 291 25.03 -0.13 -12.63
N SER A 292 26.00 0.63 -13.11
CA SER A 292 25.94 2.10 -13.20
C SER A 292 26.00 2.56 -14.65
N TYR A 293 25.16 3.53 -15.02
CA TYR A 293 25.30 4.18 -16.33
C TYR A 293 26.38 5.27 -16.37
N GLY A 294 27.18 5.42 -15.31
CA GLY A 294 28.33 6.33 -15.27
C GLY A 294 27.99 7.79 -14.90
N ASN A 295 26.74 8.09 -14.66
CA ASN A 295 26.24 9.44 -14.34
C ASN A 295 25.74 9.60 -12.88
N ASN A 296 26.28 8.78 -11.98
CA ASN A 296 25.92 8.77 -10.56
C ASN A 296 27.02 9.46 -9.72
N MET A 297 26.60 10.07 -8.60
CA MET A 297 27.53 10.58 -7.58
C MET A 297 27.62 9.61 -6.41
N LEU A 298 28.74 8.88 -6.32
CA LEU A 298 28.97 7.80 -5.37
C LEU A 298 30.19 8.14 -4.50
N ARG A 299 30.05 9.06 -3.55
CA ARG A 299 31.17 9.57 -2.74
C ARG A 299 30.80 9.80 -1.30
N SER A 300 31.83 9.84 -0.45
CA SER A 300 31.71 10.13 0.98
C SER A 300 30.89 9.09 1.75
N ASN A 301 30.97 7.83 1.36
CA ASN A 301 30.44 6.70 2.13
C ASN A 301 31.56 6.04 2.95
N GLY A 302 31.25 5.16 3.87
CA GLY A 302 32.27 4.39 4.61
C GLY A 302 33.16 3.58 3.66
N THR A 303 32.61 3.09 2.56
CA THR A 303 33.35 2.51 1.43
C THR A 303 32.73 2.94 0.12
N ASP A 304 33.53 3.56 -0.75
CA ASP A 304 33.10 3.99 -2.09
C ASP A 304 33.49 2.91 -3.11
N ASN A 305 32.63 1.92 -3.30
CA ASN A 305 32.76 0.92 -4.36
C ASN A 305 32.48 1.54 -5.72
N VAL A 306 33.12 1.02 -6.76
CA VAL A 306 32.85 1.41 -8.15
C VAL A 306 31.98 0.34 -8.81
N PRO A 307 30.69 0.56 -8.98
CA PRO A 307 29.82 -0.37 -9.69
C PRO A 307 30.27 -0.58 -11.14
N THR A 308 29.98 -1.73 -11.71
CA THR A 308 30.25 -2.00 -13.12
C THR A 308 29.55 -0.98 -14.01
N ILE A 309 30.32 -0.29 -14.87
CA ILE A 309 29.75 0.68 -15.80
C ILE A 309 29.17 -0.06 -17.01
N GLN A 310 27.90 0.22 -17.28
CA GLN A 310 27.23 -0.20 -18.51
C GLN A 310 27.05 1.00 -19.44
N GLY A 311 27.42 0.83 -20.71
CA GLY A 311 27.15 1.87 -21.71
C GLY A 311 25.66 2.12 -21.88
N GLN A 312 25.28 3.38 -22.06
CA GLN A 312 23.95 3.74 -22.55
C GLN A 312 23.83 3.29 -24.01
N GLN A 313 22.82 2.54 -24.35
CA GLN A 313 22.50 2.13 -25.72
C GLN A 313 21.45 3.05 -26.29
#